data_6558d8bab037d421ac642e322a4076bd
#
_entry.id   6558d8bab037d421ac642e322a4076bd
#
_cell.length_a   1.000
_cell.length_b   1.000
_cell.length_c   1.000
_cell.angle_alpha   90.00
_cell.angle_beta   90.00
_cell.angle_gamma   90.00
#
_symmetry.space_group_name_H-M   'P 1'
#
loop_
_entity.id
_entity.type
_entity.pdbx_description
1 polymer ?
#
loop_
_entity_poly.entity_id
_entity_poly.type
_entity_poly.pdbx_seq_one_letter_code
_entity_poly.pdbx_strand_id
1 'polypeptide(L)'
;IKSAYRKLAKQYHPDLNPNNPEAAEKFKECNEAYEVLSDKDKRARYDRGEMDFDGNFGGFNPFGGGGGFSAGGFDDIFDIFSNFMGGGARRESAPSGGDITYRINLTFLESCKGCTKEISFSRMEKCPTCHGTGAKDDKSSKVCDKCHGSGKVQFVQNTIFGRSVSVKTCDACGGTGRIITDKCKDCKGTGLVNKNKVMTITIPAGVENGQVLTLRNEGNASKFAGGVNGNVLIVVAVEPSRVLRRQNLDLYVDVPVSYALAVRGGEIEVPTLNGKYVQKIPEGTQNNQVFRLK
;
A
#
# COMPACT_ATOMS: atom_id res chain seq x y z
N ILE A 1 20.39 21.25 -20.87
CA ILE A 1 19.61 21.50 -19.66
C ILE A 1 19.74 20.30 -18.71
N LYS A 2 19.30 19.08 -19.08
CA LYS A 2 19.30 17.89 -18.23
C LYS A 2 20.69 17.49 -17.69
N SER A 3 21.75 17.64 -18.50
CA SER A 3 23.13 17.37 -18.09
C SER A 3 23.65 18.42 -17.08
N ALA A 4 23.39 19.70 -17.33
CA ALA A 4 23.77 20.78 -16.45
C ALA A 4 23.05 20.66 -15.09
N TYR A 5 21.74 20.39 -15.09
CA TYR A 5 20.98 20.14 -13.88
C TYR A 5 21.57 19.04 -13.02
N ARG A 6 21.86 17.85 -13.61
CA ARG A 6 22.46 16.73 -12.87
C ARG A 6 23.80 17.09 -12.22
N LYS A 7 24.61 17.90 -12.90
CA LYS A 7 25.90 18.35 -12.37
C LYS A 7 25.72 19.28 -11.16
N LEU A 8 24.82 20.27 -11.28
CA LEU A 8 24.55 21.24 -10.23
C LEU A 8 23.79 20.58 -9.04
N ALA A 9 22.82 19.72 -9.31
CA ALA A 9 22.10 18.97 -8.30
C ALA A 9 23.02 18.08 -7.47
N LYS A 10 24.03 17.45 -8.09
CA LYS A 10 25.05 16.68 -7.35
C LYS A 10 25.98 17.57 -6.54
N GLN A 11 26.34 18.75 -7.06
CA GLN A 11 27.24 19.69 -6.38
C GLN A 11 26.61 20.31 -5.13
N TYR A 12 25.31 20.65 -5.18
CA TYR A 12 24.59 21.31 -4.11
C TYR A 12 23.64 20.39 -3.34
N HIS A 13 23.80 19.07 -3.48
CA HIS A 13 22.96 18.11 -2.78
C HIS A 13 23.07 18.27 -1.25
N PRO A 14 21.93 18.26 -0.51
CA PRO A 14 21.96 18.45 0.93
C PRO A 14 22.80 17.38 1.67
N ASP A 15 22.82 16.13 1.19
CA ASP A 15 23.64 15.05 1.78
C ASP A 15 25.13 15.29 1.65
N LEU A 16 25.56 16.02 0.60
CA LEU A 16 26.96 16.36 0.37
C LEU A 16 27.37 17.69 1.01
N ASN A 17 26.38 18.51 1.40
CA ASN A 17 26.57 19.81 2.02
C ASN A 17 25.72 19.95 3.28
N PRO A 18 25.87 19.09 4.28
CA PRO A 18 25.10 19.19 5.50
C PRO A 18 25.40 20.52 6.21
N ASN A 19 24.36 21.24 6.63
CA ASN A 19 24.43 22.54 7.32
C ASN A 19 24.96 23.74 6.50
N ASN A 20 24.92 23.70 5.18
CA ASN A 20 25.24 24.84 4.33
C ASN A 20 23.98 25.48 3.72
N PRO A 21 23.46 26.60 4.28
CA PRO A 21 22.25 27.23 3.80
C PRO A 21 22.37 27.77 2.37
N GLU A 22 23.54 28.25 1.97
CA GLU A 22 23.77 28.71 0.59
C GLU A 22 23.67 27.57 -0.45
N ALA A 23 24.12 26.36 -0.07
CA ALA A 23 24.00 25.21 -0.94
C ALA A 23 22.53 24.77 -1.09
N ALA A 24 21.75 24.87 -0.03
CA ALA A 24 20.31 24.57 -0.05
C ALA A 24 19.53 25.58 -0.93
N GLU A 25 19.85 26.87 -0.87
CA GLU A 25 19.25 27.89 -1.74
C GLU A 25 19.60 27.64 -3.21
N LYS A 26 20.86 27.41 -3.53
CA LYS A 26 21.30 27.10 -4.92
C LYS A 26 20.69 25.81 -5.43
N PHE A 27 20.51 24.80 -4.58
CA PHE A 27 19.83 23.58 -4.96
C PHE A 27 18.36 23.84 -5.32
N LYS A 28 17.69 24.70 -4.54
CA LYS A 28 16.29 25.09 -4.79
C LYS A 28 16.18 25.84 -6.12
N GLU A 29 17.02 26.87 -6.37
CA GLU A 29 17.06 27.60 -7.64
C GLU A 29 17.30 26.67 -8.84
N CYS A 30 18.23 25.70 -8.72
CA CYS A 30 18.49 24.73 -9.76
C CYS A 30 17.29 23.84 -10.08
N ASN A 31 16.52 23.44 -9.07
CA ASN A 31 15.31 22.64 -9.23
C ASN A 31 14.20 23.46 -9.91
N GLU A 32 13.96 24.70 -9.48
CA GLU A 32 12.99 25.60 -10.08
C GLU A 32 13.31 25.89 -11.55
N ALA A 33 14.57 26.21 -11.85
CA ALA A 33 15.01 26.44 -13.22
C ALA A 33 14.85 25.19 -14.10
N TYR A 34 15.18 24.00 -13.59
CA TYR A 34 15.01 22.77 -14.31
C TYR A 34 13.54 22.44 -14.58
N GLU A 35 12.67 22.69 -13.64
CA GLU A 35 11.23 22.47 -13.79
C GLU A 35 10.64 23.30 -14.93
N VAL A 36 10.97 24.58 -15.01
CA VAL A 36 10.50 25.46 -16.08
C VAL A 36 11.11 25.08 -17.42
N LEU A 37 12.40 24.81 -17.47
CA LEU A 37 13.14 24.59 -18.72
C LEU A 37 13.04 23.15 -19.26
N SER A 38 12.60 22.18 -18.45
CA SER A 38 12.46 20.78 -18.89
C SER A 38 11.16 20.50 -19.62
N ASP A 39 10.12 21.27 -19.34
CA ASP A 39 8.80 21.19 -19.97
C ASP A 39 8.71 22.17 -21.15
N LYS A 40 8.24 21.69 -22.32
CA LYS A 40 8.14 22.50 -23.52
C LYS A 40 7.16 23.64 -23.41
N ASP A 41 6.04 23.43 -22.74
CA ASP A 41 4.97 24.41 -22.62
C ASP A 41 5.32 25.48 -21.56
N LYS A 42 5.90 25.08 -20.44
CA LYS A 42 6.40 26.01 -19.42
C LYS A 42 7.54 26.86 -19.97
N ARG A 43 8.49 26.26 -20.69
CA ARG A 43 9.58 26.97 -21.34
C ARG A 43 9.08 27.96 -22.37
N ALA A 44 8.10 27.60 -23.21
CA ALA A 44 7.52 28.49 -24.19
C ALA A 44 6.80 29.69 -23.55
N ARG A 45 6.19 29.54 -22.38
CA ARG A 45 5.60 30.64 -21.60
C ARG A 45 6.67 31.53 -20.98
N TYR A 46 7.75 30.94 -20.47
CA TYR A 46 8.91 31.67 -19.95
C TYR A 46 9.60 32.48 -21.05
N ASP A 47 9.86 31.87 -22.22
CA ASP A 47 10.49 32.52 -23.38
C ASP A 47 9.64 33.68 -23.93
N ARG A 48 8.31 33.67 -23.71
CA ARG A 48 7.37 34.77 -24.08
C ARG A 48 7.25 35.88 -23.01
N GLY A 49 7.93 35.74 -21.86
CA GLY A 49 7.82 36.69 -20.76
C GLY A 49 6.49 36.62 -20.01
N GLU A 50 5.74 35.53 -20.12
CA GLU A 50 4.47 35.30 -19.41
C GLU A 50 4.69 34.76 -17.98
N MET A 51 5.92 34.44 -17.62
CA MET A 51 6.33 33.94 -16.31
C MET A 51 7.48 34.76 -15.76
N ASP A 52 7.23 35.52 -14.71
CA ASP A 52 8.28 36.18 -13.94
C ASP A 52 8.93 35.14 -12.98
N PHE A 53 10.26 35.13 -12.93
CA PHE A 53 11.07 34.24 -12.09
C PHE A 53 11.02 34.62 -10.60
N ASP A 54 10.34 35.72 -10.25
CA ASP A 54 10.20 36.27 -8.89
C ASP A 54 9.11 35.58 -8.05
N GLY A 55 8.82 34.29 -8.31
CA GLY A 55 7.99 33.46 -7.41
C GLY A 55 6.54 33.89 -7.23
N ASN A 56 6.05 34.86 -8.01
CA ASN A 56 4.67 35.29 -7.93
C ASN A 56 3.79 34.58 -8.95
N PHE A 57 3.57 33.32 -8.69
CA PHE A 57 2.55 32.56 -9.38
C PHE A 57 1.19 32.97 -8.81
N GLY A 58 0.55 33.97 -9.41
CA GLY A 58 -0.88 34.28 -9.22
C GLY A 58 -1.46 34.11 -7.81
N GLY A 59 -0.87 34.74 -6.78
CA GLY A 59 -1.54 34.87 -5.48
C GLY A 59 -1.36 33.72 -4.49
N PHE A 60 -0.50 32.74 -4.76
CA PHE A 60 -0.20 31.70 -3.76
C PHE A 60 1.26 31.76 -3.34
N ASN A 61 1.50 32.41 -2.21
CA ASN A 61 2.79 32.45 -1.52
C ASN A 61 2.79 31.36 -0.44
N PRO A 62 3.36 30.16 -0.68
CA PRO A 62 3.37 29.09 0.31
C PRO A 62 4.29 29.38 1.50
N PHE A 63 5.09 30.48 1.43
CA PHE A 63 6.02 30.89 2.47
C PHE A 63 5.68 32.23 3.15
N GLY A 64 4.60 32.88 2.74
CA GLY A 64 4.21 34.22 3.23
C GLY A 64 3.08 34.20 4.26
N GLY A 65 3.10 33.37 5.27
CA GLY A 65 2.12 33.37 6.35
C GLY A 65 2.66 32.60 7.56
N GLY A 66 3.04 33.36 8.61
CA GLY A 66 3.65 32.84 9.82
C GLY A 66 2.90 31.66 10.46
N GLY A 67 3.53 30.52 10.51
CA GLY A 67 3.08 29.33 11.22
C GLY A 67 4.18 28.28 11.12
N GLY A 68 4.95 28.10 12.19
CA GLY A 68 6.16 27.29 12.26
C GLY A 68 5.98 25.87 11.70
N PHE A 69 6.65 25.60 10.60
CA PHE A 69 6.95 24.24 10.18
C PHE A 69 8.28 23.82 10.79
N SER A 70 8.17 23.09 11.88
CA SER A 70 9.26 22.37 12.50
C SER A 70 9.75 21.25 11.58
N ALA A 71 11.06 21.17 11.42
CA ALA A 71 11.89 20.18 10.74
C ALA A 71 11.28 18.76 10.61
N GLY A 72 10.53 18.53 9.55
CA GLY A 72 10.07 17.22 9.10
C GLY A 72 10.33 17.09 7.60
N GLY A 73 10.97 16.03 7.19
CA GLY A 73 11.59 15.66 5.94
C GLY A 73 11.12 16.32 4.63
N PHE A 74 12.08 16.57 3.78
CA PHE A 74 11.95 17.06 2.40
C PHE A 74 11.01 16.20 1.52
N ASP A 75 10.77 14.95 1.86
CA ASP A 75 9.87 14.03 1.15
C ASP A 75 8.40 14.48 1.21
N ASP A 76 7.93 14.99 2.35
CA ASP A 76 6.55 15.45 2.53
C ASP A 76 6.25 16.71 1.69
N ILE A 77 7.24 17.59 1.50
CA ILE A 77 7.09 18.81 0.68
C ILE A 77 7.04 18.44 -0.80
N PHE A 78 7.81 17.44 -1.22
CA PHE A 78 7.81 16.95 -2.59
C PHE A 78 6.51 16.22 -2.95
N ASP A 79 5.93 15.48 -2.03
CA ASP A 79 4.61 14.83 -2.20
C ASP A 79 3.46 15.85 -2.24
N ILE A 80 3.49 16.89 -1.41
CA ILE A 80 2.51 17.98 -1.44
C ILE A 80 2.65 18.77 -2.75
N PHE A 81 3.87 19.03 -3.19
CA PHE A 81 4.14 19.78 -4.42
C PHE A 81 3.80 18.95 -5.68
N SER A 82 4.14 17.68 -5.71
CA SER A 82 3.77 16.73 -6.77
C SER A 82 2.24 16.56 -6.89
N ASN A 83 1.54 16.60 -5.77
CA ASN A 83 0.07 16.50 -5.72
C ASN A 83 -0.61 17.81 -6.16
N PHE A 84 0.04 18.95 -5.99
CA PHE A 84 -0.50 20.27 -6.35
C PHE A 84 -0.17 20.67 -7.80
N MET A 85 1.06 20.40 -8.28
CA MET A 85 1.51 20.77 -9.62
C MET A 85 1.29 19.73 -10.70
N GLY A 86 1.12 18.48 -10.32
CA GLY A 86 0.70 17.41 -11.22
C GLY A 86 -0.79 17.55 -11.56
N GLY A 87 -1.20 18.65 -12.17
CA GLY A 87 -2.56 18.95 -12.62
C GLY A 87 -3.13 17.98 -13.69
N GLY A 88 -2.78 16.71 -13.60
CA GLY A 88 -3.58 15.63 -14.11
C GLY A 88 -4.74 15.45 -13.13
N ALA A 89 -5.93 15.86 -13.53
CA ALA A 89 -7.16 15.45 -12.88
C ALA A 89 -7.02 13.95 -12.58
N ARG A 90 -6.63 13.59 -11.35
CA ARG A 90 -6.82 12.23 -10.86
C ARG A 90 -8.30 12.00 -11.10
N ARG A 91 -8.64 11.28 -12.16
CA ARG A 91 -9.99 10.73 -12.31
C ARG A 91 -10.19 10.00 -10.99
N GLU A 92 -10.94 10.63 -10.08
CA GLU A 92 -11.33 10.01 -8.82
C GLU A 92 -11.94 8.67 -9.21
N SER A 93 -11.14 7.61 -9.12
CA SER A 93 -11.62 6.27 -9.37
C SER A 93 -12.75 6.02 -8.39
N ALA A 94 -13.80 5.39 -8.89
CA ALA A 94 -14.93 5.03 -8.05
C ALA A 94 -14.41 4.24 -6.84
N PRO A 95 -14.98 4.44 -5.63
CA PRO A 95 -14.53 3.75 -4.42
C PRO A 95 -14.45 2.25 -4.64
N SER A 96 -13.34 1.65 -4.23
CA SER A 96 -13.16 0.20 -4.28
C SER A 96 -14.13 -0.51 -3.32
N GLY A 97 -14.34 -1.79 -3.56
CA GLY A 97 -15.01 -2.68 -2.60
C GLY A 97 -14.22 -2.79 -1.30
N GLY A 98 -14.87 -3.25 -0.24
CA GLY A 98 -14.20 -3.46 1.05
C GLY A 98 -13.22 -4.63 0.99
N ASP A 99 -12.09 -4.49 1.70
CA ASP A 99 -11.11 -5.56 1.86
C ASP A 99 -11.66 -6.64 2.82
N ILE A 100 -11.16 -7.86 2.67
CA ILE A 100 -11.50 -9.01 3.52
C ILE A 100 -10.21 -9.47 4.19
N THR A 101 -10.24 -9.56 5.52
CA THR A 101 -9.12 -10.14 6.27
C THR A 101 -9.40 -11.61 6.56
N TYR A 102 -8.48 -12.47 6.16
CA TYR A 102 -8.52 -13.91 6.41
C TYR A 102 -7.27 -14.35 7.17
N ARG A 103 -7.45 -15.09 8.26
CA ARG A 103 -6.33 -15.63 9.04
C ARG A 103 -6.08 -17.08 8.66
N ILE A 104 -4.82 -17.41 8.34
CA ILE A 104 -4.40 -18.76 8.03
C ILE A 104 -3.38 -19.25 9.06
N ASN A 105 -3.57 -20.46 9.56
CA ASN A 105 -2.62 -21.09 10.47
C ASN A 105 -1.68 -22.01 9.67
N LEU A 106 -0.39 -21.85 9.90
CA LEU A 106 0.69 -22.64 9.33
C LEU A 106 1.46 -23.34 10.43
N THR A 107 1.85 -24.57 10.18
CA THR A 107 2.86 -25.22 11.00
C THR A 107 4.23 -24.57 10.77
N PHE A 108 5.14 -24.75 11.72
CA PHE A 108 6.51 -24.23 11.58
C PHE A 108 7.20 -24.73 10.29
N LEU A 109 7.03 -26.01 9.96
CA LEU A 109 7.61 -26.62 8.75
C LEU A 109 7.04 -26.00 7.47
N GLU A 110 5.72 -25.79 7.42
CA GLU A 110 5.07 -25.15 6.28
C GLU A 110 5.55 -23.70 6.09
N SER A 111 5.76 -22.96 7.19
CA SER A 111 6.29 -21.60 7.10
C SER A 111 7.72 -21.54 6.56
N CYS A 112 8.54 -22.54 6.88
CA CYS A 112 9.93 -22.62 6.40
C CYS A 112 10.04 -23.09 4.94
N LYS A 113 9.27 -24.12 4.55
CA LYS A 113 9.34 -24.73 3.23
C LYS A 113 8.42 -24.09 2.20
N GLY A 114 7.44 -23.34 2.65
CA GLY A 114 6.32 -22.90 1.84
C GLY A 114 5.30 -24.03 1.65
N CYS A 115 4.09 -23.67 1.30
CA CYS A 115 3.02 -24.62 1.06
C CYS A 115 1.94 -24.02 0.15
N THR A 116 1.11 -24.90 -0.38
CA THR A 116 -0.11 -24.52 -1.09
C THR A 116 -1.30 -24.92 -0.25
N LYS A 117 -2.18 -23.98 0.07
CA LYS A 117 -3.40 -24.23 0.87
C LYS A 117 -4.63 -23.72 0.16
N GLU A 118 -5.72 -24.42 0.36
CA GLU A 118 -7.05 -24.02 -0.08
C GLU A 118 -7.72 -23.22 1.02
N ILE A 119 -8.24 -22.05 0.68
CA ILE A 119 -8.99 -21.17 1.58
C ILE A 119 -10.40 -21.00 1.08
N SER A 120 -11.35 -20.92 2.02
CA SER A 120 -12.76 -20.67 1.75
C SER A 120 -13.19 -19.43 2.55
N PHE A 121 -13.74 -18.47 1.86
CA PHE A 121 -14.24 -17.24 2.48
C PHE A 121 -15.47 -16.72 1.76
N SER A 122 -16.29 -15.97 2.49
CA SER A 122 -17.47 -15.31 1.94
C SER A 122 -17.11 -13.92 1.46
N ARG A 123 -17.59 -13.56 0.27
CA ARG A 123 -17.44 -12.21 -0.26
C ARG A 123 -18.73 -11.71 -0.91
N MET A 124 -18.87 -10.40 -0.99
CA MET A 124 -19.93 -9.76 -1.73
C MET A 124 -19.54 -9.73 -3.21
N GLU A 125 -20.34 -10.36 -4.05
CA GLU A 125 -20.19 -10.34 -5.52
C GLU A 125 -21.35 -9.55 -6.15
N LYS A 126 -21.15 -9.04 -7.36
CA LYS A 126 -22.22 -8.41 -8.11
C LYS A 126 -23.35 -9.42 -8.33
N CYS A 127 -24.56 -9.01 -8.05
CA CYS A 127 -25.74 -9.85 -8.23
C CYS A 127 -25.85 -10.30 -9.70
N PRO A 128 -25.93 -11.60 -9.97
CA PRO A 128 -25.99 -12.10 -11.35
C PRO A 128 -27.25 -11.67 -12.09
N THR A 129 -28.36 -11.44 -11.38
CA THR A 129 -29.65 -11.09 -11.95
C THR A 129 -29.72 -9.63 -12.39
N CYS A 130 -29.18 -8.71 -11.59
CA CYS A 130 -29.22 -7.27 -11.92
C CYS A 130 -27.84 -6.69 -12.29
N HIS A 131 -26.80 -7.51 -12.39
CA HIS A 131 -25.43 -7.11 -12.73
C HIS A 131 -24.88 -5.96 -11.89
N GLY A 132 -25.33 -5.86 -10.64
CA GLY A 132 -24.86 -4.83 -9.70
C GLY A 132 -25.73 -3.55 -9.68
N THR A 133 -26.76 -3.44 -10.48
CA THR A 133 -27.63 -2.24 -10.50
C THR A 133 -28.56 -2.17 -9.30
N GLY A 134 -28.92 -3.29 -8.71
CA GLY A 134 -29.91 -3.39 -7.63
C GLY A 134 -31.35 -3.24 -8.10
N ALA A 135 -31.60 -2.87 -9.35
CA ALA A 135 -32.90 -2.73 -9.94
C ALA A 135 -33.40 -4.05 -10.52
N LYS A 136 -34.73 -4.24 -10.58
CA LYS A 136 -35.34 -5.42 -11.17
C LYS A 136 -35.05 -5.50 -12.66
N ASP A 137 -35.20 -4.39 -13.39
CA ASP A 137 -34.97 -4.24 -14.80
C ASP A 137 -34.28 -2.89 -15.06
N ASP A 138 -33.69 -2.70 -16.25
CA ASP A 138 -33.04 -1.45 -16.63
C ASP A 138 -33.95 -0.22 -16.56
N LYS A 139 -35.25 -0.43 -16.79
CA LYS A 139 -36.29 0.61 -16.72
C LYS A 139 -36.65 1.00 -15.28
N SER A 140 -36.34 0.13 -14.31
CA SER A 140 -36.60 0.32 -12.88
C SER A 140 -35.52 1.11 -12.17
N SER A 141 -34.60 1.76 -12.90
CA SER A 141 -33.62 2.68 -12.38
C SER A 141 -33.61 3.99 -13.14
N LYS A 142 -33.67 5.12 -12.39
CA LYS A 142 -33.59 6.47 -12.95
C LYS A 142 -32.30 7.14 -12.53
N VAL A 143 -31.75 8.01 -13.35
CA VAL A 143 -30.63 8.86 -12.97
C VAL A 143 -31.05 9.73 -11.77
N CYS A 144 -30.22 9.87 -10.80
CA CYS A 144 -30.51 10.68 -9.62
C CYS A 144 -30.52 12.16 -9.99
N ASP A 145 -31.66 12.83 -9.82
CA ASP A 145 -31.84 14.25 -10.16
C ASP A 145 -30.94 15.18 -9.33
N LYS A 146 -30.55 14.77 -8.10
CA LYS A 146 -29.73 15.59 -7.20
C LYS A 146 -28.25 15.62 -7.60
N CYS A 147 -27.70 14.54 -8.09
CA CYS A 147 -26.28 14.43 -8.47
C CYS A 147 -26.07 14.19 -9.98
N HIS A 148 -27.13 14.13 -10.76
CA HIS A 148 -27.10 13.90 -12.22
C HIS A 148 -26.23 12.70 -12.62
N GLY A 149 -26.29 11.63 -11.84
CA GLY A 149 -25.54 10.40 -12.09
C GLY A 149 -24.14 10.34 -11.51
N SER A 150 -23.58 11.43 -10.97
CA SER A 150 -22.22 11.48 -10.45
C SER A 150 -22.04 10.75 -9.11
N GLY A 151 -23.12 10.50 -8.38
CA GLY A 151 -23.08 9.93 -7.02
C GLY A 151 -22.53 10.86 -5.93
N LYS A 152 -22.04 12.03 -6.29
CA LYS A 152 -21.42 13.01 -5.41
C LYS A 152 -22.07 14.38 -5.54
N VAL A 153 -22.09 15.15 -4.47
CA VAL A 153 -22.62 16.53 -4.47
C VAL A 153 -21.54 17.45 -3.90
N GLN A 154 -21.32 18.57 -4.58
CA GLN A 154 -20.40 19.58 -4.13
C GLN A 154 -21.10 20.54 -3.18
N PHE A 155 -20.53 20.76 -2.01
CA PHE A 155 -20.94 21.79 -1.07
C PHE A 155 -19.90 22.89 -1.06
N VAL A 156 -20.35 24.10 -1.39
CA VAL A 156 -19.52 25.30 -1.30
C VAL A 156 -19.86 25.99 0.02
N GLN A 157 -18.89 26.04 0.92
CA GLN A 157 -19.00 26.80 2.18
C GLN A 157 -18.15 28.04 2.07
N ASN A 158 -18.78 29.19 2.28
CA ASN A 158 -18.07 30.44 2.42
C ASN A 158 -17.59 30.55 3.88
N THR A 159 -16.30 30.44 4.11
CA THR A 159 -15.67 30.64 5.41
C THR A 159 -15.00 32.01 5.45
N ILE A 160 -14.67 32.49 6.64
CA ILE A 160 -13.90 33.74 6.82
C ILE A 160 -12.52 33.73 6.17
N PHE A 161 -12.02 32.53 5.81
CA PHE A 161 -10.73 32.31 5.12
C PHE A 161 -10.88 32.02 3.61
N GLY A 162 -12.10 32.16 3.06
CA GLY A 162 -12.36 31.93 1.63
C GLY A 162 -13.42 30.87 1.35
N ARG A 163 -13.61 30.60 0.06
CA ARG A 163 -14.52 29.56 -0.43
C ARG A 163 -13.90 28.18 -0.28
N SER A 164 -14.50 27.33 0.54
CA SER A 164 -14.14 25.90 0.64
C SER A 164 -15.14 25.06 -0.13
N VAL A 165 -14.65 24.21 -1.04
CA VAL A 165 -15.47 23.27 -1.79
C VAL A 165 -15.25 21.89 -1.22
N SER A 166 -16.27 21.29 -0.61
CA SER A 166 -16.24 19.92 -0.13
C SER A 166 -17.15 19.03 -0.97
N VAL A 167 -16.66 17.83 -1.31
CA VAL A 167 -17.42 16.83 -2.05
C VAL A 167 -17.95 15.81 -1.06
N LYS A 168 -19.28 15.61 -1.05
CA LYS A 168 -19.94 14.60 -0.20
C LYS A 168 -20.68 13.59 -1.07
N THR A 169 -20.82 12.37 -0.54
CA THR A 169 -21.66 11.35 -1.15
C THR A 169 -23.11 11.86 -1.24
N CYS A 170 -23.75 11.69 -2.38
CA CYS A 170 -25.13 12.09 -2.56
C CYS A 170 -26.06 11.26 -1.65
N ASP A 171 -26.75 11.91 -0.74
CA ASP A 171 -27.69 11.31 0.21
C ASP A 171 -28.94 10.72 -0.46
N ALA A 172 -29.40 11.30 -1.58
CA ALA A 172 -30.58 10.82 -2.31
C ALA A 172 -30.37 9.44 -2.94
N CYS A 173 -29.17 9.15 -3.46
CA CYS A 173 -28.87 7.87 -4.11
C CYS A 173 -27.81 7.03 -3.35
N GLY A 174 -27.34 7.49 -2.19
CA GLY A 174 -26.29 6.80 -1.44
C GLY A 174 -24.98 6.61 -2.21
N GLY A 175 -24.68 7.50 -3.16
CA GLY A 175 -23.45 7.46 -3.97
C GLY A 175 -23.56 6.63 -5.26
N THR A 176 -24.65 5.92 -5.49
CA THR A 176 -24.81 5.07 -6.69
C THR A 176 -25.06 5.84 -7.98
N GLY A 177 -25.45 7.12 -7.89
CA GLY A 177 -25.83 7.95 -9.03
C GLY A 177 -27.22 7.64 -9.62
N ARG A 178 -27.91 6.61 -9.12
CA ARG A 178 -29.21 6.17 -9.60
C ARG A 178 -30.18 5.94 -8.45
N ILE A 179 -31.47 6.16 -8.72
CA ILE A 179 -32.57 5.88 -7.80
C ILE A 179 -33.31 4.66 -8.33
N ILE A 180 -33.49 3.65 -7.47
CA ILE A 180 -34.15 2.40 -7.79
C ILE A 180 -35.63 2.53 -7.46
N THR A 181 -36.51 2.35 -8.44
CA THR A 181 -37.98 2.31 -8.25
C THR A 181 -38.43 0.92 -7.83
N ASP A 182 -38.01 -0.12 -8.56
CA ASP A 182 -38.32 -1.50 -8.25
C ASP A 182 -37.03 -2.27 -7.94
N LYS A 183 -36.97 -2.85 -6.75
CA LYS A 183 -35.80 -3.56 -6.23
C LYS A 183 -35.67 -4.95 -6.87
N CYS A 184 -34.45 -5.35 -7.22
CA CYS A 184 -34.14 -6.72 -7.60
C CYS A 184 -34.52 -7.70 -6.46
N LYS A 185 -35.17 -8.80 -6.82
CA LYS A 185 -35.65 -9.79 -5.84
C LYS A 185 -34.51 -10.50 -5.11
N ASP A 186 -33.42 -10.80 -5.81
CA ASP A 186 -32.31 -11.60 -5.25
C ASP A 186 -31.43 -10.78 -4.31
N CYS A 187 -31.06 -9.58 -4.69
CA CYS A 187 -30.20 -8.71 -3.87
C CYS A 187 -30.98 -7.67 -3.04
N LYS A 188 -32.31 -7.62 -3.15
CA LYS A 188 -33.19 -6.68 -2.41
C LYS A 188 -32.78 -5.20 -2.57
N GLY A 189 -32.22 -4.86 -3.73
CA GLY A 189 -31.83 -3.49 -4.05
C GLY A 189 -30.37 -3.15 -3.74
N THR A 190 -29.59 -4.05 -3.15
CA THR A 190 -28.18 -3.79 -2.80
C THR A 190 -27.23 -3.87 -4.00
N GLY A 191 -27.63 -4.56 -5.07
CA GLY A 191 -26.78 -4.87 -6.21
C GLY A 191 -25.72 -5.95 -5.94
N LEU A 192 -25.59 -6.39 -4.68
CA LEU A 192 -24.59 -7.36 -4.25
C LEU A 192 -25.24 -8.54 -3.56
N VAL A 193 -24.63 -9.72 -3.73
CA VAL A 193 -25.02 -10.97 -3.07
C VAL A 193 -23.80 -11.57 -2.38
N ASN A 194 -24.03 -12.22 -1.23
CA ASN A 194 -22.98 -12.93 -0.55
C ASN A 194 -22.76 -14.29 -1.21
N LYS A 195 -21.50 -14.60 -1.55
CA LYS A 195 -21.10 -15.87 -2.17
C LYS A 195 -19.84 -16.41 -1.52
N ASN A 196 -19.84 -17.69 -1.26
CA ASN A 196 -18.64 -18.38 -0.79
C ASN A 196 -17.72 -18.65 -1.99
N LYS A 197 -16.46 -18.24 -1.85
CA LYS A 197 -15.42 -18.51 -2.82
C LYS A 197 -14.36 -19.40 -2.18
N VAL A 198 -13.99 -20.43 -2.92
CA VAL A 198 -12.86 -21.31 -2.59
C VAL A 198 -11.74 -21.00 -3.56
N MET A 199 -10.54 -20.84 -3.06
CA MET A 199 -9.37 -20.61 -3.90
C MET A 199 -8.11 -21.20 -3.29
N THR A 200 -7.21 -21.61 -4.16
CA THR A 200 -5.90 -22.14 -3.79
C THR A 200 -4.88 -21.02 -3.78
N ILE A 201 -4.14 -20.90 -2.68
CA ILE A 201 -3.08 -19.90 -2.51
C ILE A 201 -1.75 -20.62 -2.30
N THR A 202 -0.70 -20.06 -2.90
CA THR A 202 0.67 -20.49 -2.68
C THR A 202 1.35 -19.55 -1.71
N ILE A 203 1.81 -20.09 -0.60
CA ILE A 203 2.52 -19.38 0.45
C ILE A 203 4.02 -19.59 0.22
N PRO A 204 4.81 -18.55 0.04
CA PRO A 204 6.24 -18.68 -0.21
C PRO A 204 6.97 -19.24 1.01
N ALA A 205 8.10 -19.88 0.77
CA ALA A 205 9.00 -20.33 1.84
C ALA A 205 9.55 -19.12 2.62
N GLY A 206 9.71 -19.30 3.93
CA GLY A 206 10.29 -18.26 4.76
C GLY A 206 9.30 -17.20 5.26
N VAL A 207 8.00 -17.44 5.17
CA VAL A 207 6.96 -16.54 5.69
C VAL A 207 7.09 -16.39 7.21
N GLU A 208 6.92 -15.17 7.71
CA GLU A 208 6.98 -14.84 9.13
C GLU A 208 5.59 -14.80 9.78
N ASN A 209 5.57 -14.98 11.10
CA ASN A 209 4.34 -14.84 11.87
C ASN A 209 3.84 -13.39 11.82
N GLY A 210 2.56 -13.20 11.51
CA GLY A 210 1.94 -11.88 11.34
C GLY A 210 2.13 -11.26 9.97
N GLN A 211 2.88 -11.88 9.07
CA GLN A 211 3.02 -11.39 7.69
C GLN A 211 1.68 -11.40 6.96
N VAL A 212 1.43 -10.34 6.18
CA VAL A 212 0.20 -10.17 5.41
C VAL A 212 0.47 -10.41 3.93
N LEU A 213 -0.23 -11.37 3.35
CA LEU A 213 -0.23 -11.63 1.91
C LEU A 213 -1.47 -10.99 1.30
N THR A 214 -1.30 -10.16 0.27
CA THR A 214 -2.41 -9.44 -0.37
C THR A 214 -2.79 -10.07 -1.69
N LEU A 215 -4.03 -10.54 -1.79
CA LEU A 215 -4.64 -10.99 -3.05
C LEU A 215 -5.46 -9.82 -3.61
N ARG A 216 -4.97 -9.24 -4.68
CA ARG A 216 -5.59 -8.04 -5.29
C ARG A 216 -6.89 -8.40 -6.01
N ASN A 217 -7.90 -7.52 -5.88
CA ASN A 217 -9.21 -7.63 -6.54
C ASN A 217 -10.04 -8.87 -6.17
N GLU A 218 -9.67 -9.60 -5.14
CA GLU A 218 -10.36 -10.81 -4.68
C GLU A 218 -11.30 -10.56 -3.48
N GLY A 219 -11.32 -9.34 -2.95
CA GLY A 219 -12.21 -8.92 -1.87
C GLY A 219 -13.64 -8.66 -2.32
N ASN A 220 -14.37 -7.86 -1.54
CA ASN A 220 -15.75 -7.52 -1.84
C ASN A 220 -15.87 -6.67 -3.12
N ALA A 221 -16.91 -6.91 -3.89
CA ALA A 221 -17.23 -6.09 -5.04
C ALA A 221 -17.64 -4.66 -4.61
N SER A 222 -17.25 -3.67 -5.43
CA SER A 222 -17.69 -2.30 -5.22
C SER A 222 -19.19 -2.15 -5.52
N LYS A 223 -19.88 -1.36 -4.69
CA LYS A 223 -21.27 -0.94 -4.93
C LYS A 223 -21.40 0.10 -6.03
N PHE A 224 -20.29 0.73 -6.41
CA PHE A 224 -20.28 1.85 -7.34
C PHE A 224 -19.97 1.36 -8.76
N ALA A 225 -20.59 1.99 -9.74
CA ALA A 225 -20.30 1.73 -11.14
C ALA A 225 -18.85 2.11 -11.44
N GLY A 226 -18.10 1.21 -12.09
CA GLY A 226 -16.68 1.43 -12.40
C GLY A 226 -15.72 1.24 -11.22
N GLY A 227 -16.22 0.95 -10.01
CA GLY A 227 -15.37 0.62 -8.87
C GLY A 227 -14.75 -0.77 -8.99
N VAL A 228 -13.50 -0.91 -8.57
CA VAL A 228 -12.78 -2.19 -8.51
C VAL A 228 -13.15 -2.96 -7.24
N ASN A 229 -12.95 -4.26 -7.24
CA ASN A 229 -13.12 -5.05 -6.02
C ASN A 229 -12.04 -4.68 -5.00
N GLY A 230 -12.31 -4.90 -3.72
CA GLY A 230 -11.30 -4.84 -2.67
C GLY A 230 -10.29 -5.98 -2.75
N ASN A 231 -9.45 -6.09 -1.77
CA ASN A 231 -8.41 -7.12 -1.67
C ASN A 231 -8.76 -8.16 -0.60
N VAL A 232 -8.15 -9.33 -0.66
CA VAL A 232 -8.11 -10.26 0.45
C VAL A 232 -6.74 -10.16 1.11
N LEU A 233 -6.73 -9.81 2.38
CA LEU A 233 -5.56 -9.70 3.23
C LEU A 233 -5.43 -10.98 4.05
N ILE A 234 -4.46 -11.82 3.71
CA ILE A 234 -4.23 -13.09 4.40
C ILE A 234 -3.17 -12.86 5.46
N VAL A 235 -3.59 -12.88 6.72
CA VAL A 235 -2.70 -12.78 7.87
C VAL A 235 -2.21 -14.18 8.24
N VAL A 236 -0.90 -14.37 8.14
CA VAL A 236 -0.26 -15.65 8.44
C VAL A 236 -0.05 -15.77 9.94
N ALA A 237 -0.53 -16.85 10.54
CA ALA A 237 -0.24 -17.23 11.91
C ALA A 237 0.61 -18.51 11.89
N VAL A 238 1.84 -18.43 12.39
CA VAL A 238 2.75 -19.58 12.45
C VAL A 238 2.74 -20.18 13.84
N GLU A 239 2.50 -21.50 13.90
CA GLU A 239 2.58 -22.23 15.16
C GLU A 239 4.06 -22.39 15.58
N PRO A 240 4.41 -22.09 16.84
CA PRO A 240 5.77 -22.24 17.31
C PRO A 240 6.18 -23.72 17.34
N SER A 241 7.40 -24.00 16.92
CA SER A 241 7.99 -25.33 17.10
C SER A 241 8.56 -25.48 18.50
N ARG A 242 8.46 -26.69 19.09
CA ARG A 242 9.06 -27.00 20.38
C ARG A 242 10.57 -27.22 20.32
N VAL A 243 11.09 -27.55 19.15
CA VAL A 243 12.47 -27.98 18.96
C VAL A 243 13.30 -26.95 18.23
N LEU A 244 12.74 -26.39 17.15
CA LEU A 244 13.44 -25.46 16.28
C LEU A 244 12.97 -24.03 16.56
N ARG A 245 13.89 -23.11 16.66
CA ARG A 245 13.64 -21.66 16.74
C ARG A 245 14.14 -21.02 15.47
N ARG A 246 13.36 -20.12 14.88
CA ARG A 246 13.76 -19.37 13.71
C ARG A 246 14.02 -17.91 14.08
N GLN A 247 15.15 -17.37 13.58
CA GLN A 247 15.47 -15.95 13.62
C GLN A 247 15.85 -15.53 12.19
N ASN A 248 15.01 -14.76 11.55
CA ASN A 248 15.13 -14.38 10.14
C ASN A 248 15.24 -15.63 9.22
N LEU A 249 16.39 -15.83 8.62
CA LEU A 249 16.68 -16.96 7.71
C LEU A 249 17.41 -18.12 8.38
N ASP A 250 17.86 -17.94 9.61
CA ASP A 250 18.60 -18.95 10.36
C ASP A 250 17.70 -19.74 11.32
N LEU A 251 17.99 -21.03 11.47
CA LEU A 251 17.31 -21.92 12.39
C LEU A 251 18.26 -22.30 13.52
N TYR A 252 17.74 -22.28 14.73
CA TYR A 252 18.44 -22.62 15.94
C TYR A 252 17.79 -23.81 16.61
N VAL A 253 18.64 -24.70 17.13
CA VAL A 253 18.23 -25.85 17.92
C VAL A 253 19.20 -26.03 19.09
N ASP A 254 18.67 -26.22 20.29
CA ASP A 254 19.46 -26.52 21.46
C ASP A 254 19.47 -28.04 21.65
N VAL A 255 20.63 -28.66 21.53
CA VAL A 255 20.78 -30.11 21.64
C VAL A 255 21.56 -30.43 22.93
N PRO A 256 20.97 -31.16 23.89
CA PRO A 256 21.69 -31.58 25.10
C PRO A 256 22.71 -32.64 24.74
N VAL A 257 23.94 -32.41 25.16
CA VAL A 257 25.08 -33.33 24.97
C VAL A 257 25.57 -33.81 26.34
N SER A 258 25.87 -35.11 26.47
CA SER A 258 26.43 -35.65 27.72
C SER A 258 27.84 -35.15 27.92
N TYR A 259 28.27 -34.99 29.19
CA TYR A 259 29.61 -34.54 29.54
C TYR A 259 30.69 -35.47 28.94
N ALA A 260 30.48 -36.79 28.97
CA ALA A 260 31.42 -37.75 28.41
C ALA A 260 31.63 -37.55 26.89
N LEU A 261 30.56 -37.24 26.18
CA LEU A 261 30.62 -36.98 24.73
C LEU A 261 31.29 -35.62 24.44
N ALA A 262 31.05 -34.61 25.26
CA ALA A 262 31.70 -33.29 25.11
C ALA A 262 33.21 -33.36 25.31
N VAL A 263 33.68 -34.20 26.25
CA VAL A 263 35.12 -34.39 26.55
C VAL A 263 35.82 -35.24 25.48
N ARG A 264 35.19 -36.35 25.09
CA ARG A 264 35.82 -37.32 24.16
C ARG A 264 35.58 -36.99 22.69
N GLY A 265 34.63 -36.11 22.39
CA GLY A 265 34.08 -35.98 21.07
C GLY A 265 33.20 -37.16 20.68
N GLY A 266 32.52 -37.03 19.57
CA GLY A 266 31.63 -38.07 19.03
C GLY A 266 30.63 -37.53 18.04
N GLU A 267 29.58 -38.27 17.82
CA GLU A 267 28.51 -37.89 16.86
C GLU A 267 27.18 -37.80 17.59
N ILE A 268 26.40 -36.78 17.22
CA ILE A 268 25.05 -36.60 17.72
C ILE A 268 24.06 -36.42 16.56
N GLU A 269 22.82 -36.83 16.76
CA GLU A 269 21.73 -36.57 15.83
C GLU A 269 21.09 -35.22 16.16
N VAL A 270 21.08 -34.33 15.17
CA VAL A 270 20.48 -32.98 15.26
C VAL A 270 19.21 -32.97 14.40
N PRO A 271 18.06 -32.55 14.95
CA PRO A 271 16.86 -32.40 14.17
C PRO A 271 16.97 -31.19 13.22
N THR A 272 16.60 -31.40 11.96
CA THR A 272 16.57 -30.36 10.92
C THR A 272 15.22 -30.33 10.22
N LEU A 273 15.00 -29.36 9.29
CA LEU A 273 13.79 -29.30 8.48
C LEU A 273 13.59 -30.54 7.57
N ASN A 274 14.68 -31.20 7.21
CA ASN A 274 14.66 -32.34 6.27
C ASN A 274 14.85 -33.70 6.96
N GLY A 275 14.76 -33.72 8.27
CA GLY A 275 14.98 -34.93 9.07
C GLY A 275 16.12 -34.75 10.07
N LYS A 276 16.79 -35.85 10.41
CA LYS A 276 17.92 -35.84 11.34
C LYS A 276 19.22 -35.71 10.56
N TYR A 277 20.12 -34.89 11.10
CA TYR A 277 21.49 -34.73 10.61
C TYR A 277 22.48 -35.21 11.67
N VAL A 278 23.50 -35.94 11.28
CA VAL A 278 24.56 -36.38 12.20
C VAL A 278 25.66 -35.33 12.21
N GLN A 279 25.80 -34.68 13.37
CA GLN A 279 26.84 -33.65 13.62
C GLN A 279 27.96 -34.24 14.44
N LYS A 280 29.19 -34.03 13.96
CA LYS A 280 30.43 -34.38 14.68
C LYS A 280 30.74 -33.33 15.73
N ILE A 281 30.92 -33.75 16.97
CA ILE A 281 31.31 -32.93 18.12
C ILE A 281 32.79 -33.15 18.35
N PRO A 282 33.64 -32.11 18.28
CA PRO A 282 35.07 -32.20 18.64
C PRO A 282 35.25 -32.51 20.12
N GLU A 283 36.35 -33.14 20.44
CA GLU A 283 36.77 -33.31 21.84
C GLU A 283 37.02 -31.93 22.51
N GLY A 284 36.67 -31.83 23.78
CA GLY A 284 36.81 -30.60 24.54
C GLY A 284 35.79 -29.52 24.24
N THR A 285 34.66 -29.86 23.57
CA THR A 285 33.56 -28.93 23.29
C THR A 285 33.03 -28.32 24.59
N GLN A 286 32.93 -26.98 24.59
CA GLN A 286 32.46 -26.22 25.77
C GLN A 286 30.93 -26.05 25.76
N ASN A 287 30.38 -25.75 26.94
CA ASN A 287 28.97 -25.48 27.09
C ASN A 287 28.52 -24.26 26.21
N ASN A 288 27.36 -24.34 25.61
CA ASN A 288 26.81 -23.33 24.70
C ASN A 288 27.65 -23.04 23.45
N GLN A 289 28.52 -23.95 23.06
CA GLN A 289 29.23 -23.81 21.78
C GLN A 289 28.30 -23.94 20.61
N VAL A 290 28.41 -23.01 19.67
CA VAL A 290 27.53 -22.94 18.47
C VAL A 290 28.24 -23.61 17.29
N PHE A 291 27.55 -24.55 16.67
CA PHE A 291 27.96 -25.17 15.40
C PHE A 291 27.04 -24.75 14.29
N ARG A 292 27.61 -24.35 13.17
CA ARG A 292 26.85 -23.95 11.99
C ARG A 292 26.81 -25.08 10.98
N LEU A 293 25.60 -25.57 10.71
CA LEU A 293 25.31 -26.53 9.64
C LEU A 293 25.00 -25.74 8.36
N LYS A 294 25.53 -26.19 7.22
CA LYS A 294 25.29 -25.57 5.92
C LYS A 294 24.34 -26.43 5.10
#